data_34a0f451d315917a92f9da553d7a3188
#
_entry.id   34a0f451d315917a92f9da553d7a3188
#
_cell.length_a   1.000
_cell.length_b   1.000
_cell.length_c   1.000
_cell.angle_alpha   90.00
_cell.angle_beta   90.00
_cell.angle_gamma   90.00
#
_symmetry.space_group_name_H-M   'P 1'
#
loop_
_entity.id
_entity.type
_entity.pdbx_description
1 polymer ?
#
loop_
_entity_poly.entity_id
_entity_poly.type
_entity_poly.pdbx_seq_one_letter_code
_entity_poly.pdbx_strand_id
1 'polypeptide(L)'
;HWFFLIQGENLPERLIGADQEYYLRMKLGQWSGPDAIFDPNAMSEYVRCFSDPRTIHSTCEDYRAAAGIDLDHDRVDQGEKIKCPLLALWGDQGFIHQNFDVLSVWKEYAATVSGEALNCGHFLPEERPDEVIESLTRFFV
;
A
#
# COMPACT_ATOMS: atom_id res chain seq x y z
N HIS A 1 9.33 -9.40 -2.31
CA HIS A 1 7.91 -9.40 -1.97
C HIS A 1 7.06 -9.66 -3.22
N TRP A 2 7.07 -8.81 -4.22
CA TRP A 2 6.37 -8.98 -5.49
C TRP A 2 6.63 -10.34 -6.13
N PHE A 3 7.91 -10.67 -6.37
CA PHE A 3 8.31 -11.95 -6.95
C PHE A 3 7.74 -13.16 -6.22
N PHE A 4 7.61 -13.08 -4.91
CA PHE A 4 7.03 -14.16 -4.11
C PHE A 4 5.50 -14.25 -4.28
N LEU A 5 4.80 -13.12 -4.18
CA LEU A 5 3.33 -13.11 -4.19
C LEU A 5 2.71 -13.45 -5.55
N ILE A 6 3.41 -13.18 -6.65
CA ILE A 6 2.92 -13.49 -8.00
C ILE A 6 3.07 -14.97 -8.41
N GLN A 7 3.73 -15.80 -7.58
CA GLN A 7 3.91 -17.22 -7.92
C GLN A 7 2.57 -17.95 -8.03
N GLY A 8 2.51 -18.89 -8.99
CA GLY A 8 1.32 -19.71 -9.24
C GLY A 8 1.14 -20.88 -8.27
N GLU A 9 0.17 -21.72 -8.56
CA GLU A 9 -0.11 -23.00 -7.87
C GLU A 9 -0.38 -22.84 -6.36
N ASN A 10 -0.86 -21.69 -5.93
CA ASN A 10 -1.10 -21.34 -4.53
C ASN A 10 0.16 -21.44 -3.65
N LEU A 11 1.34 -21.27 -4.23
CA LEU A 11 2.61 -21.36 -3.48
C LEU A 11 2.67 -20.31 -2.35
N PRO A 12 2.46 -19.00 -2.62
CA PRO A 12 2.49 -18.01 -1.55
C PRO A 12 1.37 -18.20 -0.55
N GLU A 13 0.16 -18.54 -0.98
CA GLU A 13 -0.99 -18.79 -0.11
C GLU A 13 -0.71 -19.91 0.90
N ARG A 14 -0.10 -21.00 0.45
CA ARG A 14 0.25 -22.13 1.33
C ARG A 14 1.35 -21.79 2.33
N LEU A 15 2.37 -21.05 1.88
CA LEU A 15 3.48 -20.67 2.76
C LEU A 15 3.05 -19.61 3.79
N ILE A 16 2.26 -18.63 3.38
CA ILE A 16 1.70 -17.61 4.28
C ILE A 16 0.71 -18.26 5.25
N GLY A 17 -0.18 -19.11 4.75
CA GLY A 17 -1.19 -19.79 5.55
C GLY A 17 -0.63 -20.77 6.59
N ALA A 18 0.64 -21.16 6.47
CA ALA A 18 1.31 -21.99 7.49
C ALA A 18 1.55 -21.21 8.80
N ASP A 19 1.80 -19.91 8.73
CA ASP A 19 1.91 -19.02 9.88
C ASP A 19 1.58 -17.57 9.43
N GLN A 20 0.29 -17.30 9.23
CA GLN A 20 -0.20 -16.04 8.70
C GLN A 20 0.04 -14.86 9.64
N GLU A 21 -0.06 -15.08 10.96
CA GLU A 21 0.18 -14.02 11.93
C GLU A 21 1.65 -13.58 11.93
N TYR A 22 2.57 -14.53 11.92
CA TYR A 22 3.99 -14.22 11.83
C TYR A 22 4.31 -13.46 10.55
N TYR A 23 3.80 -13.93 9.41
CA TYR A 23 4.01 -13.25 8.13
C TYR A 23 3.49 -11.81 8.17
N LEU A 24 2.25 -11.60 8.63
CA LEU A 24 1.66 -10.28 8.74
C LEU A 24 2.50 -9.35 9.62
N ARG A 25 2.82 -9.78 10.83
CA ARG A 25 3.61 -8.97 11.78
C ARG A 25 4.99 -8.64 11.22
N MET A 26 5.64 -9.58 10.56
CA MET A 26 6.93 -9.36 9.89
C MET A 26 6.81 -8.30 8.79
N LYS A 27 5.75 -8.32 7.98
CA LYS A 27 5.56 -7.33 6.91
C LYS A 27 5.24 -5.95 7.48
N LEU A 28 4.35 -5.86 8.45
CA LEU A 28 4.06 -4.60 9.12
C LEU A 28 5.34 -4.00 9.73
N GLY A 29 6.11 -4.78 10.48
CA GLY A 29 7.35 -4.29 11.08
C GLY A 29 8.44 -3.91 10.08
N GLN A 30 8.57 -4.62 8.96
CA GLN A 30 9.60 -4.34 7.95
C GLN A 30 9.35 -3.04 7.17
N TRP A 31 8.09 -2.62 7.04
CA TRP A 31 7.73 -1.48 6.23
C TRP A 31 7.38 -0.23 7.04
N SER A 32 7.20 -0.39 8.33
CA SER A 32 7.01 0.73 9.26
C SER A 32 8.30 1.51 9.49
N GLY A 33 8.16 2.76 9.88
CA GLY A 33 9.27 3.51 10.45
C GLY A 33 9.76 2.91 11.77
N PRO A 34 10.97 3.28 12.22
CA PRO A 34 11.62 2.64 13.38
C PRO A 34 10.86 2.82 14.70
N ASP A 35 10.06 3.89 14.80
CA ASP A 35 9.31 4.23 16.02
C ASP A 35 7.81 3.91 15.91
N ALA A 36 7.40 3.15 14.89
CA ALA A 36 6.01 2.82 14.65
C ALA A 36 5.44 1.92 15.75
N ILE A 37 4.31 2.32 16.30
CA ILE A 37 3.56 1.56 17.32
C ILE A 37 2.14 1.40 16.80
N PHE A 38 1.74 0.17 16.52
CA PHE A 38 0.36 -0.14 16.15
C PHE A 38 -0.52 -0.24 17.39
N ASP A 39 -1.73 0.33 17.33
CA ASP A 39 -2.73 0.10 18.37
C ASP A 39 -3.01 -1.40 18.52
N PRO A 40 -3.01 -1.95 19.75
CA PRO A 40 -3.22 -3.38 19.97
C PRO A 40 -4.55 -3.92 19.44
N ASN A 41 -5.62 -3.09 19.47
CA ASN A 41 -6.94 -3.50 18.98
C ASN A 41 -6.94 -3.53 17.44
N ALA A 42 -6.32 -2.51 16.80
CA ALA A 42 -6.13 -2.49 15.36
C ALA A 42 -5.30 -3.70 14.90
N MET A 43 -4.19 -3.99 15.57
CA MET A 43 -3.36 -5.16 15.28
C MET A 43 -4.14 -6.48 15.41
N SER A 44 -4.98 -6.61 16.44
CA SER A 44 -5.82 -7.80 16.63
C SER A 44 -6.82 -7.97 15.49
N GLU A 45 -7.37 -6.88 14.99
CA GLU A 45 -8.29 -6.90 13.85
C GLU A 45 -7.57 -7.24 12.55
N TYR A 46 -6.35 -6.72 12.31
CA TYR A 46 -5.54 -7.09 11.15
C TYR A 46 -5.21 -8.58 11.14
N VAL A 47 -4.80 -9.12 12.29
CA VAL A 47 -4.54 -10.57 12.43
C VAL A 47 -5.82 -11.37 12.15
N ARG A 48 -6.95 -10.96 12.73
CA ARG A 48 -8.24 -11.64 12.51
C ARG A 48 -8.61 -11.67 11.02
N CYS A 49 -8.53 -10.53 10.35
CA CYS A 49 -8.86 -10.44 8.92
C CYS A 49 -7.87 -11.23 8.05
N PHE A 50 -6.59 -11.15 8.34
CA PHE A 50 -5.57 -11.83 7.55
C PHE A 50 -5.50 -13.33 7.81
N SER A 51 -6.12 -13.83 8.89
CA SER A 51 -6.26 -15.27 9.17
C SER A 51 -7.29 -15.97 8.28
N ASP A 52 -8.11 -15.24 7.52
CA ASP A 52 -9.00 -15.82 6.52
C ASP A 52 -8.20 -16.21 5.27
N PRO A 53 -8.19 -17.49 4.85
CA PRO A 53 -7.49 -17.91 3.64
C PRO A 53 -7.92 -17.16 2.37
N ARG A 54 -9.17 -16.66 2.32
CA ARG A 54 -9.65 -15.85 1.20
C ARG A 54 -8.95 -14.50 1.14
N THR A 55 -8.66 -13.88 2.29
CA THR A 55 -7.90 -12.63 2.36
C THR A 55 -6.48 -12.85 1.84
N ILE A 56 -5.82 -13.93 2.26
CA ILE A 56 -4.47 -14.28 1.78
C ILE A 56 -4.49 -14.48 0.25
N HIS A 57 -5.47 -15.25 -0.25
CA HIS A 57 -5.62 -15.49 -1.68
C HIS A 57 -5.86 -14.18 -2.45
N SER A 58 -6.79 -13.35 -2.00
CA SER A 58 -7.06 -12.06 -2.66
C SER A 58 -5.84 -11.14 -2.67
N THR A 59 -5.05 -11.14 -1.59
CA THR A 59 -3.77 -10.40 -1.56
C THR A 59 -2.82 -10.90 -2.65
N CYS A 60 -2.69 -12.21 -2.86
CA CYS A 60 -1.84 -12.75 -3.91
C CYS A 60 -2.38 -12.44 -5.31
N GLU A 61 -3.70 -12.53 -5.51
CA GLU A 61 -4.35 -12.20 -6.79
C GLU A 61 -4.18 -10.72 -7.17
N ASP A 62 -4.22 -9.81 -6.20
CA ASP A 62 -3.94 -8.39 -6.41
C ASP A 62 -2.53 -8.18 -7.02
N TYR A 63 -1.52 -8.84 -6.46
CA TYR A 63 -0.17 -8.78 -7.01
C TYR A 63 -0.04 -9.49 -8.38
N ARG A 64 -0.79 -10.56 -8.63
CA ARG A 64 -0.83 -11.23 -9.94
C ARG A 64 -1.47 -10.34 -10.98
N ALA A 65 -2.56 -9.65 -10.64
CA ALA A 65 -3.21 -8.68 -11.51
C ALA A 65 -2.24 -7.55 -11.88
N ALA A 66 -1.57 -6.98 -10.89
CA ALA A 66 -0.58 -5.91 -11.08
C ALA A 66 0.63 -6.35 -11.92
N ALA A 67 0.97 -7.65 -11.94
CA ALA A 67 2.03 -8.19 -12.81
C ALA A 67 1.54 -8.60 -14.21
N GLY A 68 0.24 -8.53 -14.49
CA GLY A 68 -0.39 -9.01 -15.71
C GLY A 68 -1.41 -8.03 -16.28
N ILE A 69 -2.69 -8.28 -15.97
CA ILE A 69 -3.82 -7.58 -16.60
C ILE A 69 -3.80 -6.06 -16.38
N ASP A 70 -3.33 -5.59 -15.22
CA ASP A 70 -3.26 -4.17 -14.93
C ASP A 70 -2.28 -3.44 -15.85
N LEU A 71 -1.18 -4.11 -16.22
CA LEU A 71 -0.23 -3.57 -17.22
C LEU A 71 -0.86 -3.44 -18.61
N ASP A 72 -1.77 -4.34 -18.97
CA ASP A 72 -2.48 -4.25 -20.24
C ASP A 72 -3.53 -3.13 -20.21
N HIS A 73 -4.26 -2.98 -19.11
CA HIS A 73 -5.17 -1.85 -18.90
C HIS A 73 -4.43 -0.51 -18.93
N ASP A 74 -3.29 -0.41 -18.23
CA ASP A 74 -2.48 0.81 -18.19
C ASP A 74 -2.00 1.23 -19.60
N ARG A 75 -1.65 0.25 -20.46
CA ARG A 75 -1.30 0.53 -21.86
C ARG A 75 -2.47 1.04 -22.68
N VAL A 76 -3.68 0.51 -22.44
CA VAL A 76 -4.90 0.94 -23.14
C VAL A 76 -5.29 2.35 -22.72
N ASP A 77 -5.17 2.65 -21.43
CA ASP A 77 -5.55 3.93 -20.83
C ASP A 77 -4.43 4.98 -20.91
N GLN A 78 -3.33 4.66 -21.56
CA GLN A 78 -2.19 5.56 -21.68
C GLN A 78 -2.60 6.92 -22.32
N GLY A 79 -2.41 7.99 -21.54
CA GLY A 79 -2.77 9.34 -21.94
C GLY A 79 -4.11 9.81 -21.40
N GLU A 80 -4.95 8.91 -20.90
CA GLU A 80 -6.15 9.28 -20.14
C GLU A 80 -5.76 9.71 -18.73
N LYS A 81 -6.30 10.86 -18.27
CA LYS A 81 -5.99 11.39 -16.94
C LYS A 81 -7.20 11.40 -16.02
N ILE A 82 -6.95 11.12 -14.75
CA ILE A 82 -7.89 11.38 -13.65
C ILE A 82 -8.24 12.86 -13.67
N LYS A 83 -9.53 13.18 -13.78
CA LYS A 83 -10.04 14.57 -13.93
C LYS A 83 -10.32 15.25 -12.60
N CYS A 84 -10.66 14.48 -11.56
CA CYS A 84 -10.83 15.05 -10.22
C CYS A 84 -9.47 15.37 -9.60
N PRO A 85 -9.40 16.30 -8.63
CA PRO A 85 -8.18 16.51 -7.86
C PRO A 85 -7.70 15.23 -7.19
N LEU A 86 -6.38 15.04 -7.14
CA LEU A 86 -5.71 13.90 -6.52
C LEU A 86 -4.80 14.40 -5.40
N LEU A 87 -4.92 13.78 -4.22
CA LEU A 87 -3.99 13.95 -3.10
C LEU A 87 -3.15 12.68 -2.96
N ALA A 88 -1.83 12.84 -3.05
CA ALA A 88 -0.88 11.78 -2.79
C ALA A 88 -0.17 12.01 -1.44
N LEU A 89 -0.26 11.04 -0.53
CA LEU A 89 0.49 11.03 0.72
C LEU A 89 1.40 9.81 0.76
N TRP A 90 2.64 9.98 1.22
CA TRP A 90 3.60 8.87 1.31
C TRP A 90 4.56 9.07 2.48
N GLY A 91 5.18 7.97 2.95
CA GLY A 91 6.19 8.05 4.00
C GLY A 91 7.58 8.39 3.43
N ASP A 92 8.28 9.35 4.05
CA ASP A 92 9.63 9.77 3.65
C ASP A 92 10.72 8.75 4.02
N GLN A 93 10.42 7.81 4.92
CA GLN A 93 11.35 6.76 5.36
C GLN A 93 11.24 5.48 4.52
N GLY A 94 10.30 5.44 3.56
CA GLY A 94 10.02 4.27 2.75
C GLY A 94 10.74 4.22 1.40
N PHE A 95 10.63 3.06 0.75
CA PHE A 95 11.20 2.81 -0.58
C PHE A 95 10.71 3.81 -1.64
N ILE A 96 9.44 4.20 -1.57
CA ILE A 96 8.81 5.09 -2.56
C ILE A 96 9.50 6.45 -2.58
N HIS A 97 9.69 7.06 -1.42
CA HIS A 97 10.34 8.37 -1.30
C HIS A 97 11.79 8.36 -1.82
N GLN A 98 12.50 7.26 -1.57
CA GLN A 98 13.91 7.13 -1.95
C GLN A 98 14.14 6.93 -3.45
N ASN A 99 13.13 6.41 -4.18
CA ASN A 99 13.30 5.95 -5.54
C ASN A 99 12.44 6.68 -6.57
N PHE A 100 11.44 7.47 -6.14
CA PHE A 100 10.51 8.13 -7.05
C PHE A 100 10.29 9.59 -6.67
N ASP A 101 10.16 10.46 -7.67
CA ASP A 101 9.49 11.74 -7.52
C ASP A 101 7.98 11.51 -7.60
N VAL A 102 7.36 11.32 -6.43
CA VAL A 102 5.96 10.88 -6.31
C VAL A 102 5.01 11.83 -7.03
N LEU A 103 5.19 13.14 -6.86
CA LEU A 103 4.30 14.11 -7.49
C LEU A 103 4.49 14.15 -9.01
N SER A 104 5.70 13.99 -9.51
CA SER A 104 5.96 13.93 -10.95
C SER A 104 5.33 12.70 -11.58
N VAL A 105 5.43 11.54 -10.92
CA VAL A 105 4.77 10.31 -11.39
C VAL A 105 3.25 10.51 -11.45
N TRP A 106 2.62 11.00 -10.38
CA TRP A 106 1.16 11.18 -10.37
C TRP A 106 0.65 12.23 -11.36
N LYS A 107 1.46 13.23 -11.74
CA LYS A 107 1.13 14.20 -12.80
C LYS A 107 1.03 13.58 -14.20
N GLU A 108 1.60 12.40 -14.41
CA GLU A 108 1.39 11.63 -15.64
C GLU A 108 -0.01 11.05 -15.69
N TYR A 109 -0.61 10.70 -14.55
CA TYR A 109 -1.91 10.02 -14.42
C TYR A 109 -3.07 10.93 -14.01
N ALA A 110 -2.82 12.13 -13.48
CA ALA A 110 -3.88 13.04 -13.03
C ALA A 110 -3.64 14.47 -13.50
N ALA A 111 -4.75 15.18 -13.76
CA ALA A 111 -4.72 16.58 -14.23
C ALA A 111 -4.31 17.56 -13.12
N THR A 112 -4.76 17.32 -11.91
CA THR A 112 -4.49 18.16 -10.73
C THR A 112 -3.99 17.29 -9.60
N VAL A 113 -2.73 17.47 -9.20
CA VAL A 113 -2.07 16.68 -8.16
C VAL A 113 -1.55 17.58 -7.06
N SER A 114 -1.87 17.24 -5.84
CA SER A 114 -1.27 17.76 -4.61
C SER A 114 -0.76 16.61 -3.74
N GLY A 115 0.10 16.91 -2.78
CA GLY A 115 0.55 15.88 -1.84
C GLY A 115 1.82 16.27 -1.13
N GLU A 116 2.16 15.46 -0.14
CA GLU A 116 3.32 15.66 0.71
C GLU A 116 3.83 14.34 1.29
N ALA A 117 5.11 14.32 1.61
CA ALA A 117 5.71 13.23 2.37
C ALA A 117 5.46 13.45 3.86
N LEU A 118 5.08 12.39 4.59
CA LEU A 118 4.98 12.39 6.04
C LEU A 118 6.19 11.69 6.65
N ASN A 119 6.61 12.14 7.83
CA ASN A 119 7.79 11.58 8.52
C ASN A 119 7.45 10.21 9.15
N CYS A 120 7.32 9.18 8.31
CA CYS A 120 6.95 7.82 8.69
C CYS A 120 7.40 6.78 7.65
N GLY A 121 7.12 5.52 7.95
CA GLY A 121 7.27 4.41 7.01
C GLY A 121 6.09 4.28 6.05
N HIS A 122 5.64 3.06 5.86
CA HIS A 122 4.62 2.73 4.84
C HIS A 122 3.17 2.91 5.32
N PHE A 123 2.93 2.80 6.62
CA PHE A 123 1.57 2.72 7.17
C PHE A 123 1.15 4.06 7.77
N LEU A 124 0.98 5.07 6.91
CA LEU A 124 0.72 6.45 7.30
C LEU A 124 -0.39 6.63 8.34
N PRO A 125 -1.59 6.01 8.17
CA PRO A 125 -2.68 6.18 9.14
C PRO A 125 -2.36 5.62 10.53
N GLU A 126 -1.49 4.62 10.60
CA GLU A 126 -1.05 4.01 11.85
C GLU A 126 0.09 4.81 12.50
N GLU A 127 0.98 5.35 11.69
CA GLU A 127 2.20 5.99 12.14
C GLU A 127 2.02 7.50 12.37
N ARG A 128 1.14 8.14 11.59
CA ARG A 128 0.89 9.60 11.60
C ARG A 128 -0.59 9.92 11.40
N PRO A 129 -1.50 9.41 12.26
CA PRO A 129 -2.94 9.57 12.08
C PRO A 129 -3.37 11.05 12.05
N ASP A 130 -2.80 11.89 12.90
CA ASP A 130 -3.20 13.30 13.00
C ASP A 130 -2.83 14.07 11.72
N GLU A 131 -1.62 13.87 11.19
CA GLU A 131 -1.16 14.49 9.95
C GLU A 131 -1.95 14.01 8.73
N VAL A 132 -2.32 12.73 8.71
CA VAL A 132 -3.20 12.18 7.66
C VAL A 132 -4.59 12.83 7.72
N ILE A 133 -5.18 12.93 8.91
CA ILE A 133 -6.49 13.56 9.11
C ILE A 133 -6.44 15.05 8.70
N GLU A 134 -5.39 15.77 9.09
CA GLU A 134 -5.20 17.17 8.71
C GLU A 134 -5.12 17.33 7.19
N SER A 135 -4.29 16.53 6.51
CA SER A 135 -4.12 16.58 5.07
C SER A 135 -5.41 16.24 4.32
N LEU A 136 -6.15 15.22 4.77
CA LEU A 136 -7.45 14.86 4.21
C LEU A 136 -8.49 15.97 4.44
N THR A 137 -8.55 16.54 5.65
CA THR A 137 -9.49 17.61 5.97
C THR A 137 -9.23 18.83 5.07
N ARG A 138 -7.98 19.22 4.91
CA ARG A 138 -7.57 20.34 4.03
C ARG A 138 -7.89 20.08 2.56
N PHE A 139 -7.82 18.81 2.14
CA PHE A 139 -8.08 18.44 0.76
C PHE A 139 -9.57 18.44 0.41
N PHE A 140 -10.45 18.04 1.34
CA PHE A 140 -11.89 17.91 1.12
C PHE A 140 -12.72 19.17 1.47
N VAL A 141 -12.10 20.19 2.04
CA VAL A 141 -12.75 21.48 2.39
C VAL A 141 -12.30 22.57 1.45
#